data_a431b70881ea253245e6addc8e3838db
#
_entry.id   a431b70881ea253245e6addc8e3838db
#
_cell.length_a   1.000
_cell.length_b   1.000
_cell.length_c   1.000
_cell.angle_alpha   90.00
_cell.angle_beta   90.00
_cell.angle_gamma   90.00
#
_symmetry.space_group_name_H-M   'P 1'
#
loop_
_entity.id
_entity.type
_entity.pdbx_description
1 polymer ?
#
loop_
_entity_poly.entity_id
_entity_poly.type
_entity_poly.pdbx_seq_one_letter_code
_entity_poly.pdbx_strand_id
1 'polypeptide(L)'
;MRRHNGRMAKYSDEIKEAARSLYLKRWHPRDIAVELGIPPRTVYHWCDVGQWAALLPAESVEDVIARRIDVLTGREGKTECELAELRELIAQHVKIIAQKNKHAERMAEIAALRPAGHEGGVAAGTCGGGEGKKRRYRKNDVSGLTAEMLDEWARKNLYAYQLHCRENRHRERRFILKSRQIGMTWYFAWEAFEDAVVTGDNQIFFSASRVQAEIFREYIIDFALQFGITLTGKHIRLSNGAMLRFLSTNISTAQGFHGHLYGDEVFWIPKFTRLHEVASAMATHDKYRTTYFSTPSAKTHQAYLVWNGDDWRGDDPARRAVEFPKESAMRVGCECPDGIWRYIIRLEEAVAGGLSARVDIERIRNLYNPTTYAMLYGCEFVDSKDAVFKFSELVRCEVEMETWGDYDPTAARPFGNREVWAGFDPSRSGDNSTFVIVAPPVHEGERFRVLAVWQWQGFNFTWQADQIRELMQRFNITYIGIDITGIGKGVFDIVSRFAPREA
;
A
#
# COMPACT_ATOMS: atom_id res chain seq x y z
N MET A 1 -38.59 40.69 57.13
CA MET A 1 -37.51 41.43 56.52
C MET A 1 -36.33 40.44 56.33
N ARG A 2 -36.17 39.81 55.14
CA ARG A 2 -35.00 39.01 54.77
C ARG A 2 -34.18 39.87 53.84
N ARG A 3 -32.96 40.24 54.27
CA ARG A 3 -32.00 40.99 53.46
C ARG A 3 -31.45 40.09 52.34
N HIS A 4 -31.75 40.43 51.09
CA HIS A 4 -31.08 39.91 49.94
C HIS A 4 -29.66 40.50 49.85
N ASN A 5 -28.61 39.75 50.22
CA ASN A 5 -27.23 40.09 49.92
C ASN A 5 -26.96 39.77 48.46
N GLY A 6 -27.19 40.72 47.55
CA GLY A 6 -26.65 40.67 46.17
C GLY A 6 -25.17 40.91 46.24
N ARG A 7 -24.33 39.78 46.17
CA ARG A 7 -22.93 39.89 45.80
C ARG A 7 -22.90 40.28 44.34
N MET A 8 -22.50 41.53 44.04
CA MET A 8 -22.12 41.90 42.66
C MET A 8 -21.13 40.89 42.12
N ALA A 9 -21.36 40.33 40.92
CA ALA A 9 -20.45 39.47 40.24
C ALA A 9 -19.12 40.22 40.04
N LYS A 10 -18.03 39.69 40.55
CA LYS A 10 -16.69 40.32 40.55
C LYS A 10 -16.13 40.60 39.16
N TYR A 11 -16.72 40.00 38.13
CA TYR A 11 -16.34 40.12 36.73
C TYR A 11 -17.60 40.22 35.86
N SER A 12 -17.53 40.98 34.76
CA SER A 12 -18.64 41.13 33.82
C SER A 12 -18.95 39.82 33.07
N ASP A 13 -20.18 39.69 32.57
CA ASP A 13 -20.60 38.56 31.76
C ASP A 13 -19.80 38.48 30.44
N GLU A 14 -19.32 39.61 29.92
CA GLU A 14 -18.44 39.68 28.75
C GLU A 14 -17.11 38.97 28.97
N ILE A 15 -16.46 39.18 30.14
CA ILE A 15 -15.19 38.50 30.48
C ILE A 15 -15.43 37.00 30.65
N LYS A 16 -16.58 36.59 31.21
CA LYS A 16 -16.95 35.19 31.37
C LYS A 16 -17.20 34.53 30.01
N GLU A 17 -17.86 35.21 29.08
CA GLU A 17 -18.12 34.70 27.73
C GLU A 17 -16.83 34.66 26.89
N ALA A 18 -15.93 35.65 27.05
CA ALA A 18 -14.60 35.60 26.47
C ALA A 18 -13.79 34.39 26.97
N ALA A 19 -13.81 34.13 28.27
CA ALA A 19 -13.18 32.95 28.86
C ALA A 19 -13.77 31.64 28.32
N ARG A 20 -15.08 31.58 28.17
CA ARG A 20 -15.78 30.45 27.58
C ARG A 20 -15.39 30.22 26.12
N SER A 21 -15.34 31.31 25.33
CA SER A 21 -14.91 31.24 23.92
C SER A 21 -13.50 30.71 23.78
N LEU A 22 -12.57 31.17 24.62
CA LEU A 22 -11.17 30.65 24.62
C LEU A 22 -11.11 29.18 25.07
N TYR A 23 -11.92 28.79 26.06
CA TYR A 23 -12.01 27.39 26.51
C TYR A 23 -12.56 26.48 25.40
N LEU A 24 -13.57 26.90 24.66
CA LEU A 24 -14.11 26.15 23.52
C LEU A 24 -13.12 26.08 22.36
N LYS A 25 -12.18 27.03 22.29
CA LYS A 25 -10.99 26.95 21.40
C LYS A 25 -9.86 26.11 22.01
N ARG A 26 -10.15 25.40 23.13
CA ARG A 26 -9.26 24.47 23.82
C ARG A 26 -8.03 25.10 24.47
N TRP A 27 -8.13 26.40 24.83
CA TRP A 27 -7.12 27.02 25.69
C TRP A 27 -7.16 26.42 27.08
N HIS A 28 -5.99 26.24 27.69
CA HIS A 28 -5.92 25.72 29.04
C HIS A 28 -6.39 26.79 30.03
N PRO A 29 -7.18 26.46 31.08
CA PRO A 29 -7.71 27.45 32.03
C PRO A 29 -6.67 28.38 32.65
N ARG A 30 -5.42 27.94 32.82
CA ARG A 30 -4.33 28.81 33.30
C ARG A 30 -3.93 29.86 32.27
N ASP A 31 -3.89 29.50 31.00
CA ASP A 31 -3.52 30.43 29.92
C ASP A 31 -4.64 31.46 29.69
N ILE A 32 -5.90 31.04 29.76
CA ILE A 32 -7.07 31.91 29.72
C ILE A 32 -7.00 32.89 30.89
N ALA A 33 -6.60 32.44 32.07
CA ALA A 33 -6.49 33.29 33.26
C ALA A 33 -5.42 34.39 33.08
N VAL A 34 -4.30 34.05 32.46
CA VAL A 34 -3.21 34.99 32.13
C VAL A 34 -3.67 36.00 31.09
N GLU A 35 -4.30 35.54 30.02
CA GLU A 35 -4.78 36.36 28.89
C GLU A 35 -5.82 37.39 29.32
N LEU A 36 -6.75 36.97 30.18
CA LEU A 36 -7.84 37.84 30.65
C LEU A 36 -7.52 38.58 31.96
N GLY A 37 -6.33 38.42 32.53
CA GLY A 37 -5.91 39.06 33.77
C GLY A 37 -6.76 38.68 35.00
N ILE A 38 -7.24 37.42 35.04
CA ILE A 38 -8.12 36.91 36.12
C ILE A 38 -7.48 35.73 36.86
N PRO A 39 -7.80 35.48 38.13
CA PRO A 39 -7.23 34.32 38.84
C PRO A 39 -7.63 32.99 38.18
N PRO A 40 -6.68 32.03 38.00
CA PRO A 40 -6.97 30.71 37.42
C PRO A 40 -8.13 29.97 38.10
N ARG A 41 -8.22 30.08 39.41
CA ARG A 41 -9.33 29.49 40.21
C ARG A 41 -10.71 29.95 39.76
N THR A 42 -10.82 31.19 39.28
CA THR A 42 -12.09 31.74 38.76
C THR A 42 -12.46 31.08 37.43
N VAL A 43 -11.50 30.88 36.55
CA VAL A 43 -11.74 30.20 35.26
C VAL A 43 -12.12 28.73 35.47
N TYR A 44 -11.41 28.00 36.33
CA TYR A 44 -11.79 26.63 36.71
C TYR A 44 -13.21 26.56 37.28
N HIS A 45 -13.57 27.45 38.16
CA HIS A 45 -14.92 27.52 38.71
C HIS A 45 -15.97 27.74 37.62
N TRP A 46 -15.70 28.60 36.65
CA TRP A 46 -16.62 28.84 35.52
C TRP A 46 -16.73 27.63 34.60
N CYS A 47 -15.61 26.91 34.35
CA CYS A 47 -15.62 25.66 33.61
C CYS A 47 -16.52 24.60 34.25
N ASP A 48 -16.41 24.44 35.59
CA ASP A 48 -17.19 23.46 36.35
C ASP A 48 -18.67 23.83 36.40
N VAL A 49 -19.01 25.08 36.80
CA VAL A 49 -20.39 25.53 36.89
C VAL A 49 -21.07 25.59 35.51
N GLY A 50 -20.33 25.98 34.48
CA GLY A 50 -20.84 26.08 33.11
C GLY A 50 -20.82 24.76 32.36
N GLN A 51 -20.27 23.68 32.93
CA GLN A 51 -20.11 22.37 32.28
C GLN A 51 -19.44 22.47 30.89
N TRP A 52 -18.43 23.36 30.75
CA TRP A 52 -17.83 23.68 29.45
C TRP A 52 -17.13 22.47 28.78
N ALA A 53 -16.67 21.53 29.60
CA ALA A 53 -16.07 20.29 29.08
C ALA A 53 -17.06 19.46 28.25
N ALA A 54 -18.33 19.45 28.60
CA ALA A 54 -19.38 18.74 27.87
C ALA A 54 -19.76 19.40 26.54
N LEU A 55 -19.36 20.68 26.36
CA LEU A 55 -19.60 21.42 25.11
C LEU A 55 -18.47 21.23 24.07
N LEU A 56 -17.34 20.59 24.45
CA LEU A 56 -16.25 20.37 23.57
C LEU A 56 -16.55 19.15 22.64
N PRO A 57 -16.42 19.28 21.30
CA PRO A 57 -16.50 18.13 20.41
C PRO A 57 -15.38 17.14 20.72
N ALA A 58 -15.59 15.87 20.40
CA ALA A 58 -14.55 14.85 20.52
C ALA A 58 -13.31 15.27 19.73
N GLU A 59 -12.16 15.30 20.38
CA GLU A 59 -10.91 15.73 19.76
C GLU A 59 -10.30 14.57 18.97
N SER A 60 -9.94 14.81 17.72
CA SER A 60 -9.19 13.83 16.92
C SER A 60 -7.71 13.84 17.32
N VAL A 61 -7.01 12.73 17.05
CA VAL A 61 -5.55 12.64 17.29
C VAL A 61 -4.80 13.73 16.53
N GLU A 62 -5.29 14.13 15.36
CA GLU A 62 -4.72 15.21 14.55
C GLU A 62 -4.82 16.56 15.23
N ASP A 63 -5.97 16.89 15.84
CA ASP A 63 -6.18 18.16 16.53
C ASP A 63 -5.26 18.27 17.75
N VAL A 64 -5.03 17.16 18.46
CA VAL A 64 -4.08 17.08 19.59
C VAL A 64 -2.66 17.36 19.13
N ILE A 65 -2.24 16.73 18.03
CA ILE A 65 -0.90 16.89 17.47
C ILE A 65 -0.71 18.31 16.95
N ALA A 66 -1.66 18.85 16.17
CA ALA A 66 -1.61 20.21 15.62
C ALA A 66 -1.46 21.25 16.74
N ARG A 67 -2.27 21.15 17.80
CA ARG A 67 -2.18 22.04 18.95
C ARG A 67 -0.84 21.95 19.69
N ARG A 68 -0.28 20.75 19.82
CA ARG A 68 1.02 20.58 20.46
C ARG A 68 2.15 21.20 19.62
N ILE A 69 2.05 21.10 18.31
CA ILE A 69 2.93 21.79 17.36
C ILE A 69 2.85 23.30 17.55
N ASP A 70 1.64 23.86 17.61
CA ASP A 70 1.43 25.31 17.79
C ASP A 70 2.04 25.80 19.11
N VAL A 71 1.81 25.10 20.22
CA VAL A 71 2.38 25.42 21.53
C VAL A 71 3.90 25.39 21.51
N LEU A 72 4.50 24.38 20.89
CA LEU A 72 5.96 24.27 20.78
C LEU A 72 6.53 25.32 19.82
N THR A 73 5.81 25.65 18.75
CA THR A 73 6.25 26.65 17.77
C THR A 73 6.26 28.06 18.38
N GLY A 74 5.27 28.42 19.17
CA GLY A 74 5.15 29.72 19.81
C GLY A 74 6.14 29.99 20.95
N ARG A 75 6.89 28.99 21.44
CA ARG A 75 7.89 29.20 22.50
C ARG A 75 9.18 29.78 21.94
N GLU A 76 9.70 30.81 22.60
CA GLU A 76 11.07 31.32 22.40
C GLU A 76 12.08 30.51 23.25
N GLY A 77 13.27 30.23 22.72
CA GLY A 77 14.34 29.52 23.47
C GLY A 77 14.05 28.03 23.70
N LYS A 78 13.65 27.30 22.67
CA LYS A 78 13.36 25.85 22.72
C LYS A 78 14.60 25.02 23.12
N THR A 79 14.40 24.04 23.98
CA THR A 79 15.41 23.02 24.32
C THR A 79 15.58 22.02 23.17
N GLU A 80 16.70 21.29 23.15
CA GLU A 80 16.93 20.24 22.13
C GLU A 80 15.86 19.14 22.16
N CYS A 81 15.35 18.78 23.36
CA CYS A 81 14.24 17.84 23.52
C CYS A 81 12.96 18.36 22.87
N GLU A 82 12.62 19.64 23.07
CA GLU A 82 11.43 20.27 22.47
C GLU A 82 11.56 20.39 20.94
N LEU A 83 12.76 20.63 20.43
CA LEU A 83 13.02 20.63 18.99
C LEU A 83 12.91 19.22 18.38
N ALA A 84 13.34 18.19 19.08
CA ALA A 84 13.18 16.81 18.66
C ALA A 84 11.70 16.39 18.65
N GLU A 85 10.97 16.71 19.74
CA GLU A 85 9.51 16.49 19.85
C GLU A 85 8.76 17.19 18.74
N LEU A 86 9.09 18.45 18.46
CA LEU A 86 8.46 19.25 17.40
C LEU A 86 8.66 18.62 16.00
N ARG A 87 9.87 18.15 15.69
CA ARG A 87 10.16 17.47 14.42
C ARG A 87 9.35 16.19 14.27
N GLU A 88 9.26 15.40 15.32
CA GLU A 88 8.50 14.15 15.32
C GLU A 88 7.00 14.41 15.15
N LEU A 89 6.44 15.37 15.88
CA LEU A 89 5.04 15.76 15.78
C LEU A 89 4.68 16.31 14.40
N ILE A 90 5.54 17.13 13.78
CA ILE A 90 5.37 17.60 12.41
C ILE A 90 5.36 16.42 11.43
N ALA A 91 6.29 15.48 11.57
CA ALA A 91 6.33 14.29 10.71
C ALA A 91 5.08 13.42 10.85
N GLN A 92 4.55 13.26 12.07
CA GLN A 92 3.30 12.54 12.34
C GLN A 92 2.09 13.30 11.76
N HIS A 93 2.04 14.61 11.93
CA HIS A 93 0.96 15.45 11.39
C HIS A 93 0.91 15.42 9.86
N VAL A 94 2.07 15.53 9.21
CA VAL A 94 2.18 15.41 7.74
C VAL A 94 1.71 14.03 7.25
N LYS A 95 2.03 12.95 7.97
CA LYS A 95 1.53 11.60 7.64
C LYS A 95 0.01 11.50 7.76
N ILE A 96 -0.58 12.08 8.82
CA ILE A 96 -2.04 12.08 9.02
C ILE A 96 -2.74 12.89 7.92
N ILE A 97 -2.22 14.09 7.59
CA ILE A 97 -2.76 14.92 6.50
C ILE A 97 -2.64 14.20 5.16
N ALA A 98 -1.48 13.58 4.88
CA ALA A 98 -1.29 12.81 3.64
C ALA A 98 -2.27 11.62 3.55
N GLN A 99 -2.55 10.94 4.65
CA GLN A 99 -3.54 9.88 4.72
C GLN A 99 -4.96 10.40 4.50
N LYS A 100 -5.31 11.55 5.11
CA LYS A 100 -6.63 12.21 4.94
C LYS A 100 -6.83 12.71 3.51
N ASN A 101 -5.83 13.36 2.94
CA ASN A 101 -5.88 13.83 1.55
C ASN A 101 -6.03 12.65 0.59
N LYS A 102 -5.26 11.58 0.79
CA LYS A 102 -5.40 10.33 0.03
C LYS A 102 -6.77 9.67 0.24
N HIS A 103 -7.34 9.76 1.44
CA HIS A 103 -8.68 9.29 1.71
C HIS A 103 -9.74 10.20 1.06
N ALA A 104 -9.59 11.53 1.13
CA ALA A 104 -10.47 12.49 0.50
C ALA A 104 -10.42 12.41 -1.04
N GLU A 105 -9.21 12.30 -1.62
CA GLU A 105 -9.02 12.04 -3.06
C GLU A 105 -9.72 10.73 -3.47
N ARG A 106 -9.59 9.71 -2.64
CA ARG A 106 -10.21 8.41 -2.83
C ARG A 106 -11.73 8.45 -2.70
N MET A 107 -12.25 9.20 -1.72
CA MET A 107 -13.70 9.42 -1.57
C MET A 107 -14.27 10.28 -2.70
N ALA A 108 -13.51 11.26 -3.19
CA ALA A 108 -13.86 12.01 -4.41
C ALA A 108 -13.82 11.10 -5.65
N GLU A 109 -12.85 10.19 -5.73
CA GLU A 109 -12.72 9.17 -6.76
C GLU A 109 -13.89 8.19 -6.72
N ILE A 110 -14.26 7.70 -5.53
CA ILE A 110 -15.46 6.86 -5.31
C ILE A 110 -16.74 7.61 -5.68
N ALA A 111 -16.86 8.87 -5.26
CA ALA A 111 -18.01 9.71 -5.63
C ALA A 111 -18.06 9.98 -7.13
N ALA A 112 -16.87 10.11 -7.76
CA ALA A 112 -16.74 10.26 -9.20
C ALA A 112 -17.01 8.96 -9.99
N LEU A 113 -16.86 7.79 -9.37
CA LEU A 113 -17.18 6.49 -9.98
C LEU A 113 -18.66 6.08 -9.80
N ARG A 114 -19.47 6.85 -9.05
CA ARG A 114 -20.92 6.63 -8.97
C ARG A 114 -21.61 7.06 -10.27
N PRO A 115 -22.46 6.21 -10.88
CA PRO A 115 -23.28 6.61 -12.02
C PRO A 115 -24.16 7.80 -11.64
N ALA A 116 -24.19 8.85 -12.46
CA ALA A 116 -25.08 9.97 -12.31
C ALA A 116 -26.53 9.50 -12.61
N GLY A 117 -27.30 9.21 -11.59
CA GLY A 117 -28.71 8.89 -11.73
C GLY A 117 -29.26 8.08 -10.57
N HIS A 118 -29.71 8.75 -9.54
CA HIS A 118 -31.04 8.64 -8.93
C HIS A 118 -31.06 9.41 -7.61
N GLU A 119 -31.47 10.63 -7.65
CA GLU A 119 -32.32 11.20 -6.60
C GLU A 119 -33.72 10.60 -6.84
N GLY A 120 -33.95 9.44 -6.25
CA GLY A 120 -35.25 8.79 -6.21
C GLY A 120 -35.65 8.62 -4.75
N GLY A 121 -36.46 9.57 -4.25
CA GLY A 121 -37.04 9.49 -2.93
C GLY A 121 -37.78 8.17 -2.72
N VAL A 122 -37.39 7.42 -1.70
CA VAL A 122 -38.14 6.28 -1.21
C VAL A 122 -39.33 6.84 -0.44
N ALA A 123 -40.50 6.79 -1.07
CA ALA A 123 -41.78 7.03 -0.39
C ALA A 123 -41.94 5.99 0.72
N ALA A 124 -42.14 6.49 1.95
CA ALA A 124 -42.48 5.67 3.10
C ALA A 124 -43.86 5.01 2.86
N GLY A 125 -43.85 3.74 2.48
CA GLY A 125 -45.02 2.89 2.46
C GLY A 125 -45.37 2.45 3.88
N THR A 126 -46.43 3.00 4.43
CA THR A 126 -47.09 2.54 5.65
C THR A 126 -47.66 1.15 5.42
N CYS A 127 -47.09 0.11 6.02
CA CYS A 127 -47.73 -1.20 6.13
C CYS A 127 -48.21 -1.42 7.55
N GLY A 128 -49.52 -1.72 7.64
CA GLY A 128 -50.31 -1.94 8.85
C GLY A 128 -49.85 -3.12 9.68
N GLY A 129 -50.27 -3.09 10.96
CA GLY A 129 -49.85 -3.98 12.01
C GLY A 129 -50.24 -5.45 11.82
N GLY A 130 -49.29 -6.29 12.17
CA GLY A 130 -49.44 -7.70 12.49
C GLY A 130 -48.39 -8.04 13.51
N GLU A 131 -48.85 -8.47 14.72
CA GLU A 131 -47.96 -8.98 15.77
C GLU A 131 -47.25 -10.26 15.29
N GLY A 132 -46.08 -10.09 14.69
CA GLY A 132 -45.17 -11.15 14.29
C GLY A 132 -43.89 -11.09 15.11
N LYS A 133 -43.52 -12.22 15.74
CA LYS A 133 -42.30 -12.46 16.50
C LYS A 133 -41.14 -11.70 15.87
N LYS A 134 -40.48 -10.80 16.66
CA LYS A 134 -39.26 -10.06 16.26
C LYS A 134 -38.27 -11.05 15.65
N ARG A 135 -38.13 -11.06 14.32
CA ARG A 135 -37.08 -11.77 13.60
C ARG A 135 -35.75 -11.25 14.16
N ARG A 136 -34.99 -12.15 14.81
CA ARG A 136 -33.60 -11.84 15.20
C ARG A 136 -32.85 -11.46 13.92
N TYR A 137 -32.47 -10.22 13.80
CA TYR A 137 -31.62 -9.74 12.70
C TYR A 137 -30.35 -10.60 12.69
N ARG A 138 -30.18 -11.46 11.69
CA ARG A 138 -28.95 -12.23 11.51
C ARG A 138 -27.92 -11.28 10.91
N LYS A 139 -26.79 -11.11 11.59
CA LYS A 139 -25.66 -10.35 11.04
C LYS A 139 -25.19 -11.01 9.74
N ASN A 140 -24.83 -10.17 8.73
CA ASN A 140 -24.32 -10.61 7.43
C ASN A 140 -25.29 -11.54 6.68
N ASP A 141 -26.58 -11.29 6.78
CA ASP A 141 -27.60 -12.11 6.17
C ASP A 141 -27.81 -11.70 4.71
N VAL A 142 -27.34 -12.54 3.79
CA VAL A 142 -27.46 -12.38 2.33
C VAL A 142 -28.54 -13.28 1.73
N SER A 143 -29.34 -13.96 2.54
CA SER A 143 -30.36 -14.94 2.07
C SER A 143 -31.47 -14.30 1.23
N GLY A 144 -31.61 -12.97 1.27
CA GLY A 144 -32.55 -12.23 0.45
C GLY A 144 -32.02 -11.82 -0.92
N LEU A 145 -30.73 -12.05 -1.20
CA LEU A 145 -30.15 -11.71 -2.50
C LEU A 145 -30.25 -12.90 -3.47
N THR A 146 -30.74 -12.62 -4.68
CA THR A 146 -30.79 -13.62 -5.76
C THR A 146 -29.77 -13.30 -6.85
N ALA A 147 -29.39 -14.29 -7.64
CA ALA A 147 -28.47 -14.12 -8.76
C ALA A 147 -29.01 -13.11 -9.77
N GLU A 148 -30.33 -13.08 -10.00
CA GLU A 148 -30.99 -12.18 -10.93
C GLU A 148 -30.88 -10.72 -10.46
N MET A 149 -31.06 -10.44 -9.15
CA MET A 149 -30.90 -9.10 -8.59
C MET A 149 -29.48 -8.59 -8.76
N LEU A 150 -28.48 -9.44 -8.55
CA LEU A 150 -27.07 -9.10 -8.70
C LEU A 150 -26.70 -8.91 -10.17
N ASP A 151 -27.22 -9.73 -11.08
CA ASP A 151 -27.02 -9.59 -12.51
C ASP A 151 -27.63 -8.28 -13.05
N GLU A 152 -28.86 -7.96 -12.64
CA GLU A 152 -29.51 -6.69 -13.00
C GLU A 152 -28.69 -5.48 -12.53
N TRP A 153 -28.23 -5.54 -11.28
CA TRP A 153 -27.36 -4.50 -10.74
C TRP A 153 -26.08 -4.36 -11.55
N ALA A 154 -25.41 -5.46 -11.87
CA ALA A 154 -24.18 -5.47 -12.63
C ALA A 154 -24.34 -4.84 -14.02
N ARG A 155 -25.36 -5.25 -14.76
CA ARG A 155 -25.66 -4.70 -16.11
C ARG A 155 -25.93 -3.20 -16.09
N LYS A 156 -26.50 -2.69 -15.01
CA LYS A 156 -26.86 -1.27 -14.86
C LYS A 156 -25.67 -0.41 -14.44
N ASN A 157 -24.72 -0.96 -13.67
CA ASN A 157 -23.73 -0.17 -12.97
C ASN A 157 -22.29 -0.38 -13.47
N LEU A 158 -22.01 -1.48 -14.18
CA LEU A 158 -20.67 -1.79 -14.65
C LEU A 158 -20.41 -1.20 -16.03
N TYR A 159 -19.17 -0.76 -16.26
CA TYR A 159 -18.68 -0.33 -17.55
C TYR A 159 -18.42 -1.52 -18.49
N ALA A 160 -18.35 -1.27 -19.79
CA ALA A 160 -18.18 -2.33 -20.80
C ALA A 160 -16.96 -3.23 -20.55
N TYR A 161 -15.80 -2.66 -20.19
CA TYR A 161 -14.59 -3.42 -19.88
C TYR A 161 -14.71 -4.23 -18.58
N GLN A 162 -15.51 -3.77 -17.60
CA GLN A 162 -15.81 -4.50 -16.38
C GLN A 162 -16.79 -5.66 -16.66
N LEU A 163 -17.80 -5.43 -17.51
CA LEU A 163 -18.69 -6.48 -17.97
C LEU A 163 -17.93 -7.55 -18.75
N HIS A 164 -16.95 -7.16 -19.58
CA HIS A 164 -16.08 -8.11 -20.27
C HIS A 164 -15.26 -8.97 -19.29
N CYS A 165 -14.71 -8.38 -18.22
CA CYS A 165 -14.08 -9.16 -17.14
C CYS A 165 -15.07 -10.11 -16.46
N ARG A 166 -16.31 -9.67 -16.23
CA ARG A 166 -17.38 -10.47 -15.61
C ARG A 166 -17.79 -11.66 -16.47
N GLU A 167 -17.87 -11.50 -17.78
CA GLU A 167 -18.13 -12.59 -18.73
C GLU A 167 -17.03 -13.66 -18.67
N ASN A 168 -15.80 -13.25 -18.42
CA ASN A 168 -14.64 -14.13 -18.29
C ASN A 168 -14.31 -14.53 -16.82
N ARG A 169 -15.22 -14.31 -15.84
CA ARG A 169 -14.99 -14.64 -14.44
C ARG A 169 -14.84 -16.12 -14.15
N HIS A 170 -15.31 -16.98 -15.06
CA HIS A 170 -15.20 -18.43 -14.96
C HIS A 170 -13.79 -18.97 -15.26
N ARG A 171 -12.90 -18.14 -15.84
CA ARG A 171 -11.52 -18.54 -16.12
C ARG A 171 -10.77 -18.86 -14.82
N GLU A 172 -10.06 -19.97 -14.80
CA GLU A 172 -9.32 -20.44 -13.62
C GLU A 172 -8.23 -19.43 -13.19
N ARG A 173 -7.48 -18.91 -14.17
CA ARG A 173 -6.39 -17.97 -13.93
C ARG A 173 -6.54 -16.75 -14.84
N ARG A 174 -6.56 -15.57 -14.22
CA ARG A 174 -6.68 -14.30 -14.96
C ARG A 174 -5.58 -13.35 -14.52
N PHE A 175 -5.00 -12.62 -15.47
CA PHE A 175 -4.08 -11.54 -15.20
C PHE A 175 -4.47 -10.30 -16.01
N ILE A 176 -4.91 -9.26 -15.31
CA ILE A 176 -5.42 -8.04 -15.93
C ILE A 176 -4.41 -6.92 -15.72
N LEU A 177 -3.83 -6.42 -16.82
CA LEU A 177 -3.01 -5.23 -16.82
C LEU A 177 -3.91 -4.03 -17.05
N LYS A 178 -3.98 -3.12 -16.10
CA LYS A 178 -4.97 -2.05 -16.10
C LYS A 178 -4.34 -0.67 -16.01
N SER A 179 -4.98 0.31 -16.61
CA SER A 179 -4.72 1.72 -16.34
C SER A 179 -5.04 2.08 -14.89
N ARG A 180 -4.41 3.13 -14.40
CA ARG A 180 -4.71 3.70 -13.10
C ARG A 180 -6.11 4.34 -13.11
N GLN A 181 -6.82 4.27 -11.97
CA GLN A 181 -8.09 4.97 -11.72
C GLN A 181 -9.27 4.61 -12.65
N ILE A 182 -9.30 3.41 -13.17
CA ILE A 182 -10.43 2.91 -13.99
C ILE A 182 -11.42 2.03 -13.21
N GLY A 183 -11.37 2.04 -11.87
CA GLY A 183 -12.35 1.37 -11.01
C GLY A 183 -12.26 -0.16 -10.96
N MET A 184 -11.11 -0.77 -11.27
CA MET A 184 -10.99 -2.24 -11.26
C MET A 184 -10.99 -2.84 -9.87
N THR A 185 -10.41 -2.18 -8.86
CA THR A 185 -10.49 -2.63 -7.46
C THR A 185 -11.94 -2.68 -6.97
N TRP A 186 -12.73 -1.65 -7.31
CA TRP A 186 -14.17 -1.58 -7.04
C TRP A 186 -14.93 -2.70 -7.76
N TYR A 187 -14.61 -2.93 -9.04
CA TYR A 187 -15.23 -4.00 -9.81
C TYR A 187 -14.93 -5.39 -9.24
N PHE A 188 -13.67 -5.70 -8.90
CA PHE A 188 -13.33 -7.00 -8.34
C PHE A 188 -13.87 -7.21 -6.93
N ALA A 189 -14.09 -6.16 -6.16
CA ALA A 189 -14.84 -6.24 -4.91
C ALA A 189 -16.30 -6.63 -5.17
N TRP A 190 -16.93 -6.08 -6.22
CA TRP A 190 -18.26 -6.48 -6.66
C TRP A 190 -18.30 -7.94 -7.13
N GLU A 191 -17.41 -8.33 -8.05
CA GLU A 191 -17.35 -9.69 -8.59
C GLU A 191 -17.23 -10.73 -7.47
N ALA A 192 -16.35 -10.48 -6.51
CA ALA A 192 -16.17 -11.38 -5.38
C ALA A 192 -17.37 -11.40 -4.44
N PHE A 193 -18.04 -10.29 -4.21
CA PHE A 193 -19.29 -10.23 -3.45
C PHE A 193 -20.40 -11.02 -4.13
N GLU A 194 -20.62 -10.77 -5.43
CA GLU A 194 -21.58 -11.53 -6.25
C GLU A 194 -21.30 -13.03 -6.18
N ASP A 195 -20.06 -13.43 -6.42
CA ASP A 195 -19.66 -14.84 -6.40
C ASP A 195 -19.88 -15.47 -5.01
N ALA A 196 -19.45 -14.80 -3.94
CA ALA A 196 -19.65 -15.28 -2.57
C ALA A 196 -21.13 -15.45 -2.20
N VAL A 197 -22.00 -14.55 -2.66
CA VAL A 197 -23.45 -14.64 -2.42
C VAL A 197 -24.06 -15.81 -3.16
N VAL A 198 -23.68 -15.98 -4.44
CA VAL A 198 -24.31 -16.97 -5.34
C VAL A 198 -23.78 -18.38 -5.07
N THR A 199 -22.47 -18.54 -4.88
CA THR A 199 -21.83 -19.86 -4.75
C THR A 199 -21.64 -20.32 -3.32
N GLY A 200 -21.48 -19.39 -2.36
CA GLY A 200 -21.06 -19.68 -1.00
C GLY A 200 -19.55 -19.94 -0.86
N ASP A 201 -18.76 -19.73 -1.91
CA ASP A 201 -17.32 -19.93 -1.90
C ASP A 201 -16.58 -18.78 -1.22
N ASN A 202 -15.46 -19.10 -0.58
CA ASN A 202 -14.62 -18.12 0.09
C ASN A 202 -13.92 -17.21 -0.90
N GLN A 203 -13.73 -15.95 -0.52
CA GLN A 203 -13.02 -14.93 -1.30
C GLN A 203 -11.84 -14.41 -0.49
N ILE A 204 -10.67 -14.33 -1.11
CA ILE A 204 -9.42 -13.94 -0.48
C ILE A 204 -8.82 -12.78 -1.28
N PHE A 205 -8.59 -11.66 -0.60
CA PHE A 205 -8.02 -10.45 -1.20
C PHE A 205 -6.62 -10.22 -0.69
N PHE A 206 -5.69 -10.00 -1.61
CA PHE A 206 -4.34 -9.55 -1.32
C PHE A 206 -4.08 -8.19 -1.93
N SER A 207 -3.32 -7.37 -1.20
CA SER A 207 -2.80 -6.12 -1.74
C SER A 207 -1.42 -5.80 -1.14
N ALA A 208 -0.68 -4.89 -1.78
CA ALA A 208 0.64 -4.46 -1.33
C ALA A 208 0.66 -3.91 0.10
N SER A 209 -0.45 -3.39 0.59
CA SER A 209 -0.60 -2.92 1.96
C SER A 209 -1.93 -3.35 2.58
N ARG A 210 -1.96 -3.38 3.92
CA ARG A 210 -3.19 -3.66 4.66
C ARG A 210 -4.28 -2.64 4.39
N VAL A 211 -3.92 -1.38 4.25
CA VAL A 211 -4.87 -0.29 3.94
C VAL A 211 -5.55 -0.54 2.61
N GLN A 212 -4.81 -0.97 1.59
CA GLN A 212 -5.39 -1.32 0.30
C GLN A 212 -6.31 -2.54 0.36
N ALA A 213 -5.98 -3.55 1.18
CA ALA A 213 -6.86 -4.71 1.37
C ALA A 213 -8.18 -4.34 2.10
N GLU A 214 -8.16 -3.38 3.04
CA GLU A 214 -9.36 -2.89 3.71
C GLU A 214 -10.33 -2.17 2.74
N ILE A 215 -9.85 -1.62 1.63
CA ILE A 215 -10.72 -0.97 0.62
C ILE A 215 -11.66 -1.96 -0.05
N PHE A 216 -11.20 -3.18 -0.33
CA PHE A 216 -12.10 -4.22 -0.81
C PHE A 216 -13.25 -4.45 0.18
N ARG A 217 -12.92 -4.47 1.47
CA ARG A 217 -13.90 -4.65 2.53
C ARG A 217 -14.91 -3.50 2.56
N GLU A 218 -14.45 -2.26 2.44
CA GLU A 218 -15.31 -1.07 2.40
C GLU A 218 -16.25 -1.13 1.20
N TYR A 219 -15.75 -1.41 0.01
CA TYR A 219 -16.59 -1.56 -1.19
C TYR A 219 -17.63 -2.66 -1.05
N ILE A 220 -17.27 -3.81 -0.49
CA ILE A 220 -18.22 -4.92 -0.29
C ILE A 220 -19.31 -4.53 0.72
N ILE A 221 -18.98 -3.80 1.78
CA ILE A 221 -19.95 -3.28 2.74
C ILE A 221 -20.90 -2.30 2.05
N ASP A 222 -20.37 -1.40 1.22
CA ASP A 222 -21.15 -0.42 0.47
C ASP A 222 -22.11 -1.09 -0.54
N PHE A 223 -21.67 -2.15 -1.23
CA PHE A 223 -22.53 -2.94 -2.10
C PHE A 223 -23.68 -3.60 -1.34
N ALA A 224 -23.38 -4.25 -0.23
CA ALA A 224 -24.40 -4.89 0.59
C ALA A 224 -25.42 -3.89 1.13
N LEU A 225 -24.97 -2.69 1.52
CA LEU A 225 -25.84 -1.59 1.96
C LEU A 225 -26.82 -1.14 0.89
N GLN A 226 -26.46 -1.17 -0.41
CA GLN A 226 -27.36 -0.85 -1.51
C GLN A 226 -28.56 -1.82 -1.59
N PHE A 227 -28.39 -3.03 -1.07
CA PHE A 227 -29.45 -4.03 -0.96
C PHE A 227 -30.07 -4.06 0.45
N GLY A 228 -29.77 -3.07 1.32
CA GLY A 228 -30.28 -3.02 2.69
C GLY A 228 -29.65 -3.99 3.67
N ILE A 229 -28.49 -4.58 3.30
CA ILE A 229 -27.78 -5.57 4.13
C ILE A 229 -26.61 -4.91 4.85
N THR A 230 -26.52 -5.09 6.17
CA THR A 230 -25.40 -4.62 6.96
C THR A 230 -24.39 -5.75 7.17
N LEU A 231 -23.18 -5.56 6.62
CA LEU A 231 -22.06 -6.47 6.81
C LEU A 231 -21.12 -5.95 7.91
N THR A 232 -20.64 -6.86 8.76
CA THR A 232 -19.75 -6.54 9.89
C THR A 232 -18.67 -7.60 10.07
N GLY A 233 -17.54 -7.20 10.64
CA GLY A 233 -16.40 -8.08 10.95
C GLY A 233 -15.11 -7.64 10.27
N LYS A 234 -13.97 -8.00 10.85
CA LYS A 234 -12.63 -7.79 10.24
C LYS A 234 -12.48 -8.68 8.99
N HIS A 235 -12.91 -9.93 9.10
CA HIS A 235 -13.22 -10.84 8.01
C HIS A 235 -14.73 -11.03 8.04
N ILE A 236 -15.39 -11.07 6.90
CA ILE A 236 -16.85 -11.09 6.82
C ILE A 236 -17.28 -12.52 6.53
N ARG A 237 -18.06 -13.10 7.43
CA ARG A 237 -18.72 -14.39 7.20
C ARG A 237 -20.17 -14.16 6.83
N LEU A 238 -20.54 -14.53 5.60
CA LEU A 238 -21.90 -14.43 5.12
C LEU A 238 -22.80 -15.53 5.70
N SER A 239 -24.11 -15.32 5.67
CA SER A 239 -25.10 -16.29 6.20
C SER A 239 -25.11 -17.62 5.46
N ASN A 240 -24.68 -17.68 4.20
CA ASN A 240 -24.52 -18.89 3.39
C ASN A 240 -23.21 -19.65 3.69
N GLY A 241 -22.36 -19.13 4.57
CA GLY A 241 -21.10 -19.75 4.99
C GLY A 241 -19.86 -19.19 4.32
N ALA A 242 -19.97 -18.47 3.21
CA ALA A 242 -18.84 -17.84 2.53
C ALA A 242 -18.03 -16.93 3.45
N MET A 243 -16.71 -16.98 3.34
CA MET A 243 -15.79 -16.18 4.12
C MET A 243 -15.02 -15.22 3.23
N LEU A 244 -15.15 -13.92 3.45
CA LEU A 244 -14.41 -12.87 2.79
C LEU A 244 -13.22 -12.47 3.67
N ARG A 245 -11.99 -12.67 3.18
CA ARG A 245 -10.74 -12.44 3.90
C ARG A 245 -9.92 -11.35 3.23
N PHE A 246 -9.48 -10.39 4.02
CA PHE A 246 -8.70 -9.23 3.56
C PHE A 246 -7.30 -9.33 4.16
N LEU A 247 -6.30 -9.65 3.32
CA LEU A 247 -4.95 -9.97 3.72
C LEU A 247 -3.96 -8.94 3.18
N SER A 248 -2.91 -8.70 3.93
CA SER A 248 -1.72 -7.98 3.47
C SER A 248 -0.64 -8.98 3.04
N THR A 249 0.48 -8.48 2.55
CA THR A 249 1.64 -9.27 2.09
C THR A 249 2.30 -10.16 3.16
N ASN A 250 1.79 -10.17 4.40
CA ASN A 250 2.29 -11.09 5.43
C ASN A 250 1.76 -12.52 5.20
N ILE A 251 2.50 -13.27 4.41
CA ILE A 251 2.15 -14.59 3.85
C ILE A 251 2.11 -15.69 4.90
N SER A 252 2.82 -15.53 6.04
CA SER A 252 2.93 -16.59 7.06
C SER A 252 1.60 -16.98 7.70
N THR A 253 0.59 -16.10 7.64
CA THR A 253 -0.75 -16.35 8.18
C THR A 253 -1.75 -16.87 7.14
N ALA A 254 -1.35 -16.94 5.87
CA ALA A 254 -2.25 -17.24 4.76
C ALA A 254 -2.30 -18.73 4.37
N GLN A 255 -1.32 -19.54 4.76
CA GLN A 255 -1.13 -20.94 4.35
C GLN A 255 -2.25 -21.94 4.70
N GLY A 256 -3.31 -21.52 5.38
CA GLY A 256 -4.43 -22.42 5.73
C GLY A 256 -5.77 -21.99 5.09
N PHE A 257 -5.77 -21.04 4.17
CA PHE A 257 -7.00 -20.54 3.58
C PHE A 257 -7.21 -21.08 2.17
N HIS A 258 -8.48 -21.40 1.86
CA HIS A 258 -8.90 -21.87 0.53
C HIS A 258 -10.05 -20.99 0.04
N GLY A 259 -10.01 -20.58 -1.22
CA GLY A 259 -11.02 -19.71 -1.83
C GLY A 259 -10.55 -19.09 -3.13
N HIS A 260 -11.44 -18.36 -3.80
CA HIS A 260 -11.08 -17.52 -4.95
C HIS A 260 -10.17 -16.39 -4.50
N LEU A 261 -9.12 -16.15 -5.26
CA LEU A 261 -8.05 -15.24 -4.91
C LEU A 261 -8.04 -14.01 -5.82
N TYR A 262 -7.98 -12.84 -5.21
CA TYR A 262 -7.83 -11.56 -5.88
C TYR A 262 -6.58 -10.85 -5.39
N GLY A 263 -5.62 -10.62 -6.28
CA GLY A 263 -4.38 -9.89 -6.02
C GLY A 263 -4.37 -8.53 -6.70
N ASP A 264 -4.47 -7.45 -5.91
CA ASP A 264 -4.44 -6.07 -6.40
C ASP A 264 -3.03 -5.51 -6.35
N GLU A 265 -2.68 -4.75 -7.41
CA GLU A 265 -1.40 -4.06 -7.57
C GLU A 265 -0.19 -5.00 -7.41
N VAL A 266 -0.27 -6.18 -8.04
CA VAL A 266 0.74 -7.24 -7.88
C VAL A 266 2.13 -6.84 -8.37
N PHE A 267 2.25 -5.92 -9.35
CA PHE A 267 3.53 -5.37 -9.78
C PHE A 267 4.16 -4.39 -8.79
N TRP A 268 3.50 -4.13 -7.65
CA TRP A 268 3.98 -3.26 -6.58
C TRP A 268 4.17 -4.03 -5.27
N ILE A 269 4.03 -5.38 -5.29
CA ILE A 269 4.21 -6.23 -4.12
C ILE A 269 5.66 -6.70 -4.03
N PRO A 270 6.43 -6.30 -3.02
CA PRO A 270 7.77 -6.82 -2.80
C PRO A 270 7.74 -8.35 -2.59
N LYS A 271 8.74 -9.07 -3.13
CA LYS A 271 8.85 -10.54 -3.00
C LYS A 271 7.62 -11.28 -3.55
N PHE A 272 7.14 -10.86 -4.71
CA PHE A 272 5.96 -11.42 -5.37
C PHE A 272 6.05 -12.94 -5.59
N THR A 273 7.22 -13.49 -5.95
CA THR A 273 7.41 -14.93 -6.17
C THR A 273 6.89 -15.76 -4.99
N ARG A 274 7.29 -15.41 -3.77
CA ARG A 274 6.82 -16.10 -2.56
C ARG A 274 5.31 -15.96 -2.34
N LEU A 275 4.74 -14.81 -2.68
CA LEU A 275 3.29 -14.60 -2.63
C LEU A 275 2.60 -15.49 -3.67
N HIS A 276 3.14 -15.55 -4.87
CA HIS A 276 2.60 -16.34 -5.98
C HIS A 276 2.55 -17.84 -5.66
N GLU A 277 3.61 -18.39 -5.06
CA GLU A 277 3.66 -19.78 -4.58
C GLU A 277 2.54 -20.08 -3.58
N VAL A 278 2.39 -19.24 -2.56
CA VAL A 278 1.33 -19.40 -1.54
C VAL A 278 -0.05 -19.20 -2.14
N ALA A 279 -0.22 -18.23 -3.02
CA ALA A 279 -1.46 -17.95 -3.73
C ALA A 279 -1.89 -19.15 -4.62
N SER A 280 -0.95 -19.74 -5.34
CA SER A 280 -1.18 -20.95 -6.15
C SER A 280 -1.62 -22.13 -5.28
N ALA A 281 -1.01 -22.30 -4.10
CA ALA A 281 -1.41 -23.34 -3.15
C ALA A 281 -2.83 -23.16 -2.59
N MET A 282 -3.29 -21.90 -2.40
CA MET A 282 -4.64 -21.60 -1.94
C MET A 282 -5.74 -21.90 -2.97
N ALA A 283 -5.38 -21.77 -4.25
CA ALA A 283 -6.29 -22.03 -5.37
C ALA A 283 -6.01 -23.39 -6.05
N THR A 284 -5.39 -24.34 -5.36
CA THR A 284 -5.04 -25.67 -5.91
C THR A 284 -6.26 -26.53 -6.26
N HIS A 285 -7.42 -26.29 -5.64
CA HIS A 285 -8.64 -26.98 -6.01
C HIS A 285 -9.22 -26.39 -7.31
N ASP A 286 -9.56 -27.23 -8.27
CA ASP A 286 -10.09 -26.88 -9.61
C ASP A 286 -11.26 -25.89 -9.58
N LYS A 287 -11.99 -25.81 -8.49
CA LYS A 287 -13.09 -24.85 -8.32
C LYS A 287 -12.66 -23.43 -7.99
N TYR A 288 -11.43 -23.23 -7.49
CA TYR A 288 -10.96 -21.92 -7.07
C TYR A 288 -10.17 -21.22 -8.16
N ARG A 289 -10.37 -19.94 -8.28
CA ARG A 289 -9.80 -19.08 -9.32
C ARG A 289 -8.78 -18.12 -8.74
N THR A 290 -7.78 -17.77 -9.55
CA THR A 290 -6.80 -16.75 -9.23
C THR A 290 -6.90 -15.59 -10.20
N THR A 291 -7.11 -14.39 -9.69
CA THR A 291 -7.17 -13.17 -10.48
C THR A 291 -6.16 -12.16 -9.98
N TYR A 292 -5.17 -11.85 -10.81
CA TYR A 292 -4.24 -10.75 -10.58
C TYR A 292 -4.63 -9.55 -11.42
N PHE A 293 -4.53 -8.36 -10.85
CA PHE A 293 -4.74 -7.13 -11.60
C PHE A 293 -3.87 -6.00 -11.03
N SER A 294 -3.26 -5.23 -11.93
CA SER A 294 -2.28 -4.22 -11.52
C SER A 294 -2.07 -3.17 -12.60
N THR A 295 -1.64 -1.99 -12.18
CA THR A 295 -0.90 -1.10 -13.05
C THR A 295 0.50 -1.66 -13.27
N PRO A 296 1.14 -1.44 -14.44
CA PRO A 296 2.51 -1.91 -14.67
C PRO A 296 3.51 -1.18 -13.79
N SER A 297 4.65 -1.81 -13.59
CA SER A 297 5.84 -1.22 -12.98
C SER A 297 7.06 -1.45 -13.87
N ALA A 298 8.21 -1.77 -13.31
CA ALA A 298 9.40 -2.10 -14.08
C ALA A 298 9.38 -3.56 -14.57
N LYS A 299 9.96 -3.84 -15.75
CA LYS A 299 10.17 -5.21 -16.24
C LYS A 299 11.07 -6.07 -15.34
N THR A 300 11.81 -5.43 -14.45
CA THR A 300 12.63 -6.08 -13.42
C THR A 300 11.82 -6.67 -12.26
N HIS A 301 10.55 -6.35 -12.16
CA HIS A 301 9.71 -6.84 -11.07
C HIS A 301 9.37 -8.32 -11.26
N GLN A 302 9.42 -9.11 -10.18
CA GLN A 302 9.20 -10.57 -10.20
C GLN A 302 7.88 -10.98 -10.87
N ALA A 303 6.79 -10.21 -10.66
CA ALA A 303 5.51 -10.49 -11.31
C ALA A 303 5.53 -10.35 -12.83
N TYR A 304 6.54 -9.66 -13.40
CA TYR A 304 6.68 -9.53 -14.84
C TYR A 304 7.00 -10.87 -15.51
N LEU A 305 7.75 -11.74 -14.85
CA LEU A 305 8.04 -13.08 -15.35
C LEU A 305 6.77 -13.92 -15.51
N VAL A 306 5.80 -13.77 -14.61
CA VAL A 306 4.49 -14.40 -14.74
C VAL A 306 3.66 -13.73 -15.84
N TRP A 307 3.73 -12.39 -15.96
CA TRP A 307 2.99 -11.66 -16.99
C TRP A 307 3.44 -11.99 -18.41
N ASN A 308 4.74 -12.06 -18.65
CA ASN A 308 5.29 -12.32 -19.99
C ASN A 308 5.42 -13.82 -20.32
N GLY A 309 5.15 -14.70 -19.33
CA GLY A 309 5.21 -16.16 -19.48
C GLY A 309 6.58 -16.78 -19.27
N ASP A 310 7.60 -16.01 -18.88
CA ASP A 310 8.94 -16.54 -18.65
C ASP A 310 9.01 -17.48 -17.45
N ASP A 311 8.21 -17.21 -16.43
CA ASP A 311 8.04 -18.10 -15.27
C ASP A 311 7.56 -19.51 -15.70
N TRP A 312 6.56 -19.57 -16.60
CA TRP A 312 6.06 -20.84 -17.15
C TRP A 312 7.06 -21.51 -18.11
N ARG A 313 7.80 -20.72 -18.88
CA ARG A 313 8.82 -21.25 -19.81
C ARG A 313 9.95 -21.93 -19.07
N GLY A 314 10.39 -21.33 -17.96
CA GLY A 314 11.52 -21.82 -17.18
C GLY A 314 12.71 -22.23 -18.07
N ASP A 315 13.30 -23.38 -17.79
CA ASP A 315 14.41 -23.94 -18.56
C ASP A 315 13.98 -24.98 -19.63
N ASP A 316 12.67 -25.17 -19.85
CA ASP A 316 12.16 -26.14 -20.84
C ASP A 316 12.30 -25.59 -22.27
N PRO A 317 13.15 -26.20 -23.14
CA PRO A 317 13.34 -25.75 -24.51
C PRO A 317 12.06 -25.76 -25.34
N ALA A 318 11.15 -26.72 -25.08
CA ALA A 318 9.89 -26.84 -25.81
C ALA A 318 8.96 -25.66 -25.47
N ARG A 319 8.87 -25.27 -24.20
CA ARG A 319 8.09 -24.13 -23.76
C ARG A 319 8.69 -22.79 -24.20
N ARG A 320 10.04 -22.70 -24.26
CA ARG A 320 10.74 -21.49 -24.76
C ARG A 320 10.45 -21.22 -26.24
N ALA A 321 10.20 -22.26 -27.03
CA ALA A 321 9.82 -22.14 -28.45
C ALA A 321 8.36 -21.65 -28.64
N VAL A 322 7.53 -21.63 -27.60
CA VAL A 322 6.13 -21.23 -27.71
C VAL A 322 5.99 -19.71 -27.72
N GLU A 323 5.40 -19.19 -28.79
CA GLU A 323 5.09 -17.77 -28.90
C GLU A 323 3.85 -17.40 -28.08
N PHE A 324 3.95 -16.33 -27.32
CA PHE A 324 2.82 -15.73 -26.61
C PHE A 324 2.05 -14.77 -27.51
N PRO A 325 0.74 -14.62 -27.30
CA PRO A 325 -0.09 -13.68 -28.05
C PRO A 325 0.48 -12.26 -28.00
N LYS A 326 0.35 -11.52 -29.10
CA LYS A 326 0.74 -10.10 -29.14
C LYS A 326 -0.18 -9.28 -28.22
N GLU A 327 0.30 -8.12 -27.82
CA GLU A 327 -0.46 -7.18 -26.98
C GLU A 327 -1.84 -6.85 -27.55
N SER A 328 -1.97 -6.74 -28.89
CA SER A 328 -3.25 -6.48 -29.55
C SER A 328 -4.31 -7.54 -29.25
N ALA A 329 -3.93 -8.82 -29.12
CA ALA A 329 -4.83 -9.89 -28.71
C ALA A 329 -5.17 -9.80 -27.22
N MET A 330 -4.21 -9.44 -26.38
CA MET A 330 -4.44 -9.24 -24.94
C MET A 330 -5.36 -8.04 -24.66
N ARG A 331 -5.40 -7.03 -25.53
CA ARG A 331 -6.34 -5.89 -25.42
C ARG A 331 -7.80 -6.28 -25.70
N VAL A 332 -8.03 -7.40 -26.34
CA VAL A 332 -9.36 -7.99 -26.52
C VAL A 332 -9.66 -9.03 -25.43
N GLY A 333 -8.64 -9.49 -24.76
CA GLY A 333 -8.67 -10.59 -23.80
C GLY A 333 -8.46 -11.94 -24.50
N CYS A 334 -7.39 -12.65 -24.14
CA CYS A 334 -7.08 -13.94 -24.72
C CYS A 334 -6.46 -14.90 -23.70
N GLU A 335 -6.68 -16.18 -23.91
CA GLU A 335 -5.99 -17.25 -23.18
C GLU A 335 -4.60 -17.44 -23.77
N CYS A 336 -3.59 -17.52 -22.90
CA CYS A 336 -2.21 -17.67 -23.27
C CYS A 336 -1.74 -19.13 -23.09
N PRO A 337 -0.58 -19.54 -23.70
CA PRO A 337 -0.09 -20.91 -23.63
C PRO A 337 0.13 -21.46 -22.21
N ASP A 338 0.33 -20.60 -21.22
CA ASP A 338 0.47 -20.94 -19.82
C ASP A 338 -0.88 -21.13 -19.08
N GLY A 339 -2.00 -21.09 -19.80
CA GLY A 339 -3.35 -21.23 -19.24
C GLY A 339 -3.86 -19.99 -18.50
N ILE A 340 -3.17 -18.86 -18.61
CA ILE A 340 -3.61 -17.60 -18.00
C ILE A 340 -4.36 -16.77 -19.04
N TRP A 341 -5.59 -16.39 -18.73
CA TRP A 341 -6.32 -15.40 -19.51
C TRP A 341 -5.76 -14.02 -19.20
N ARG A 342 -5.24 -13.30 -20.21
CA ARG A 342 -4.69 -11.95 -20.09
C ARG A 342 -5.58 -10.94 -20.74
N TYR A 343 -5.74 -9.80 -20.07
CA TYR A 343 -6.50 -8.67 -20.57
C TYR A 343 -5.79 -7.35 -20.23
N ILE A 344 -5.67 -6.47 -21.23
CA ILE A 344 -5.06 -5.14 -21.08
C ILE A 344 -6.15 -4.10 -21.23
N ILE A 345 -6.26 -3.18 -20.26
CA ILE A 345 -7.24 -2.10 -20.25
C ILE A 345 -6.51 -0.78 -20.08
N ARG A 346 -6.23 -0.11 -21.17
CA ARG A 346 -5.65 1.24 -21.17
C ARG A 346 -6.70 2.28 -20.83
N LEU A 347 -6.28 3.52 -20.55
CA LEU A 347 -7.22 4.61 -20.26
C LEU A 347 -8.16 4.87 -21.43
N GLU A 348 -7.66 4.82 -22.66
CA GLU A 348 -8.44 5.03 -23.88
C GLU A 348 -9.56 3.99 -24.03
N GLU A 349 -9.28 2.69 -23.78
CA GLU A 349 -10.30 1.64 -23.81
C GLU A 349 -11.33 1.81 -22.67
N ALA A 350 -10.87 2.23 -21.49
CA ALA A 350 -11.78 2.48 -20.38
C ALA A 350 -12.71 3.66 -20.67
N VAL A 351 -12.19 4.73 -21.28
CA VAL A 351 -12.98 5.90 -21.69
C VAL A 351 -13.97 5.51 -22.79
N ALA A 352 -13.54 4.77 -23.82
CA ALA A 352 -14.42 4.24 -24.86
C ALA A 352 -15.48 3.29 -24.28
N GLY A 353 -15.15 2.56 -23.22
CA GLY A 353 -16.04 1.63 -22.51
C GLY A 353 -17.02 2.28 -21.53
N GLY A 354 -17.11 3.61 -21.48
CA GLY A 354 -18.10 4.34 -20.69
C GLY A 354 -17.55 5.29 -19.62
N LEU A 355 -16.24 5.32 -19.39
CA LEU A 355 -15.63 6.21 -18.40
C LEU A 355 -15.53 7.68 -18.86
N SER A 356 -15.87 7.97 -20.13
CA SER A 356 -15.73 9.29 -20.77
C SER A 356 -16.40 10.45 -20.04
N ALA A 357 -17.51 10.21 -19.35
CA ALA A 357 -18.21 11.28 -18.60
C ALA A 357 -17.41 11.82 -17.39
N ARG A 358 -16.29 11.20 -17.04
CA ARG A 358 -15.56 11.46 -15.78
C ARG A 358 -14.08 11.72 -15.96
N VAL A 359 -13.54 11.45 -17.16
CA VAL A 359 -12.10 11.48 -17.41
C VAL A 359 -11.80 12.26 -18.68
N ASP A 360 -10.99 13.28 -18.54
CA ASP A 360 -10.41 14.05 -19.64
C ASP A 360 -8.96 13.54 -19.88
N ILE A 361 -8.79 12.79 -20.97
CA ILE A 361 -7.50 12.17 -21.33
C ILE A 361 -6.43 13.24 -21.56
N GLU A 362 -6.76 14.32 -22.29
CA GLU A 362 -5.80 15.38 -22.62
C GLU A 362 -5.31 16.11 -21.36
N ARG A 363 -6.21 16.37 -20.42
CA ARG A 363 -5.85 16.93 -19.13
C ARG A 363 -4.89 16.02 -18.37
N ILE A 364 -5.17 14.71 -18.32
CA ILE A 364 -4.32 13.75 -17.63
C ILE A 364 -2.96 13.65 -18.32
N ARG A 365 -2.91 13.59 -19.66
CA ARG A 365 -1.67 13.55 -20.44
C ARG A 365 -0.78 14.75 -20.16
N ASN A 366 -1.35 15.94 -19.98
CA ASN A 366 -0.62 17.16 -19.68
C ASN A 366 -0.13 17.25 -18.21
N LEU A 367 -0.66 16.44 -17.30
CA LEU A 367 -0.23 16.40 -15.88
C LEU A 367 1.04 15.57 -15.65
N TYR A 368 1.36 14.67 -16.56
CA TYR A 368 2.47 13.71 -16.39
C TYR A 368 3.49 13.82 -17.53
N ASN A 369 4.74 13.50 -17.24
CA ASN A 369 5.70 13.31 -18.32
C ASN A 369 5.32 12.08 -19.17
N PRO A 370 5.76 11.99 -20.44
CA PRO A 370 5.35 10.93 -21.36
C PRO A 370 5.60 9.51 -20.83
N THR A 371 6.73 9.27 -20.17
CA THR A 371 7.09 7.94 -19.61
C THR A 371 6.14 7.55 -18.47
N THR A 372 5.86 8.49 -17.55
CA THR A 372 4.93 8.24 -16.44
C THR A 372 3.51 8.04 -16.95
N TYR A 373 3.07 8.82 -17.96
CA TYR A 373 1.75 8.63 -18.58
C TYR A 373 1.66 7.24 -19.24
N ALA A 374 2.64 6.86 -20.03
CA ALA A 374 2.70 5.57 -20.70
C ALA A 374 2.61 4.40 -19.70
N MET A 375 3.33 4.51 -18.57
CA MET A 375 3.27 3.50 -17.51
C MET A 375 1.90 3.48 -16.80
N LEU A 376 1.45 4.61 -16.27
CA LEU A 376 0.27 4.63 -15.38
C LEU A 376 -1.05 4.49 -16.14
N TYR A 377 -1.12 4.99 -17.38
CA TYR A 377 -2.35 5.10 -18.16
C TYR A 377 -2.30 4.31 -19.48
N GLY A 378 -1.12 4.21 -20.10
CA GLY A 378 -0.89 3.46 -21.33
C GLY A 378 -0.63 1.96 -21.11
N CYS A 379 -0.54 1.51 -19.86
CA CYS A 379 -0.22 0.12 -19.51
C CYS A 379 1.15 -0.35 -20.05
N GLU A 380 2.13 0.55 -20.15
CA GLU A 380 3.47 0.21 -20.62
C GLU A 380 4.40 -0.07 -19.43
N PHE A 381 5.11 -1.20 -19.50
CA PHE A 381 6.16 -1.46 -18.51
C PHE A 381 7.37 -0.59 -18.76
N VAL A 382 7.88 0.01 -17.70
CA VAL A 382 9.12 0.79 -17.79
C VAL A 382 10.27 -0.19 -18.00
N ASP A 383 10.88 -0.08 -19.17
CA ASP A 383 12.23 -0.58 -19.36
C ASP A 383 13.13 0.53 -18.83
N SER A 384 14.06 0.21 -17.97
CA SER A 384 15.01 1.20 -17.46
C SER A 384 15.94 1.66 -18.62
N LYS A 385 15.36 2.45 -19.54
CA LYS A 385 16.10 3.02 -20.68
C LYS A 385 17.23 3.94 -20.21
N ASP A 386 17.10 4.47 -18.99
CA ASP A 386 18.10 5.30 -18.32
C ASP A 386 18.99 4.51 -17.35
N ALA A 387 18.78 3.21 -17.19
CA ALA A 387 19.70 2.38 -16.43
C ALA A 387 20.99 2.18 -17.24
N VAL A 388 22.11 2.34 -16.56
CA VAL A 388 23.45 2.07 -17.14
C VAL A 388 23.52 0.65 -17.72
N PHE A 389 22.78 -0.29 -17.12
CA PHE A 389 22.67 -1.68 -17.58
C PHE A 389 21.21 -2.05 -17.83
N LYS A 390 20.92 -2.66 -18.98
CA LYS A 390 19.59 -3.22 -19.23
C LYS A 390 19.39 -4.48 -18.38
N PHE A 391 18.17 -4.71 -17.91
CA PHE A 391 17.85 -5.91 -17.11
C PHE A 391 18.19 -7.21 -17.87
N SER A 392 17.91 -7.26 -19.17
CA SER A 392 18.28 -8.42 -20.02
C SER A 392 19.79 -8.67 -20.08
N GLU A 393 20.62 -7.67 -19.85
CA GLU A 393 22.06 -7.80 -19.75
C GLU A 393 22.46 -8.33 -18.36
N LEU A 394 21.77 -7.86 -17.30
CA LEU A 394 22.00 -8.35 -15.94
C LEU A 394 21.60 -9.82 -15.79
N VAL A 395 20.45 -10.25 -16.34
CA VAL A 395 20.01 -11.65 -16.35
C VAL A 395 21.02 -12.57 -17.05
N ARG A 396 21.68 -12.09 -18.12
CA ARG A 396 22.76 -12.87 -18.76
C ARG A 396 24.01 -13.03 -17.89
N CYS A 397 24.13 -12.22 -16.86
CA CYS A 397 25.22 -12.28 -15.89
C CYS A 397 24.86 -13.09 -14.65
N GLU A 398 23.59 -13.49 -14.52
CA GLU A 398 23.13 -14.32 -13.40
C GLU A 398 23.70 -15.74 -13.52
N VAL A 399 24.29 -16.22 -12.45
CA VAL A 399 24.87 -17.57 -12.36
C VAL A 399 24.52 -18.13 -10.98
N GLU A 400 24.09 -19.37 -10.93
CA GLU A 400 23.89 -20.10 -9.68
C GLU A 400 25.24 -20.28 -8.98
N MET A 401 25.38 -19.72 -7.80
CA MET A 401 26.63 -19.69 -7.03
C MET A 401 27.13 -21.09 -6.68
N GLU A 402 26.24 -22.06 -6.56
CA GLU A 402 26.53 -23.48 -6.30
C GLU A 402 27.31 -24.13 -7.45
N THR A 403 27.29 -23.57 -8.65
CA THR A 403 28.08 -24.05 -9.78
C THR A 403 29.56 -23.72 -9.63
N TRP A 404 29.95 -22.86 -8.71
CA TRP A 404 31.34 -22.50 -8.47
C TRP A 404 31.98 -23.45 -7.45
N GLY A 405 32.67 -24.48 -7.93
CA GLY A 405 33.35 -25.46 -7.07
C GLY A 405 34.52 -24.92 -6.25
N ASP A 406 34.87 -23.64 -6.42
CA ASP A 406 35.96 -22.93 -5.77
C ASP A 406 35.50 -21.87 -4.75
N TYR A 407 34.19 -21.80 -4.47
CA TYR A 407 33.59 -20.88 -3.51
C TYR A 407 32.64 -21.62 -2.57
N ASP A 408 32.89 -21.54 -1.27
CA ASP A 408 32.04 -22.10 -0.23
C ASP A 408 31.65 -20.99 0.78
N PRO A 409 30.43 -20.44 0.72
CA PRO A 409 29.99 -19.35 1.57
C PRO A 409 29.98 -19.71 3.07
N THR A 410 29.97 -21.01 3.41
CA THR A 410 29.93 -21.50 4.80
C THR A 410 31.31 -21.65 5.41
N ALA A 411 32.38 -21.69 4.61
CA ALA A 411 33.75 -21.83 5.07
C ALA A 411 34.24 -20.58 5.82
N ALA A 412 35.18 -20.75 6.75
CA ALA A 412 35.82 -19.63 7.45
C ALA A 412 36.51 -18.67 6.48
N ARG A 413 37.06 -19.19 5.37
CA ARG A 413 37.56 -18.44 4.24
C ARG A 413 36.86 -18.90 2.95
N PRO A 414 35.74 -18.27 2.60
CA PRO A 414 34.86 -18.73 1.53
C PRO A 414 35.52 -18.87 0.15
N PHE A 415 36.56 -18.09 -0.12
CA PHE A 415 37.31 -18.09 -1.37
C PHE A 415 38.80 -18.44 -1.19
N GLY A 416 39.16 -19.01 -0.03
CA GLY A 416 40.52 -19.33 0.32
C GLY A 416 41.40 -18.08 0.47
N ASN A 417 42.60 -18.12 -0.06
CA ASN A 417 43.55 -17.00 -0.07
C ASN A 417 43.58 -16.21 -1.38
N ARG A 418 42.61 -16.47 -2.27
CA ARG A 418 42.57 -15.77 -3.57
C ARG A 418 42.17 -14.32 -3.37
N GLU A 419 42.73 -13.47 -4.20
CA GLU A 419 42.45 -12.06 -4.24
C GLU A 419 40.99 -11.79 -4.52
N VAL A 420 40.41 -10.84 -3.78
CA VAL A 420 39.11 -10.25 -4.05
C VAL A 420 39.18 -8.74 -3.91
N TRP A 421 38.31 -8.06 -4.60
CA TRP A 421 38.08 -6.62 -4.48
C TRP A 421 36.75 -6.37 -3.77
N ALA A 422 36.65 -5.22 -3.11
CA ALA A 422 35.44 -4.81 -2.46
C ALA A 422 34.97 -3.44 -2.97
N GLY A 423 33.66 -3.25 -3.00
CA GLY A 423 33.01 -1.96 -3.20
C GLY A 423 32.10 -1.64 -2.05
N PHE A 424 32.11 -0.40 -1.59
CA PHE A 424 31.25 0.05 -0.49
C PHE A 424 30.58 1.38 -0.79
N ASP A 425 29.26 1.35 -0.72
CA ASP A 425 28.38 2.53 -0.77
C ASP A 425 27.79 2.75 0.63
N PRO A 426 28.32 3.73 1.40
CA PRO A 426 27.90 3.97 2.78
C PRO A 426 26.60 4.78 2.86
N SER A 427 25.69 4.36 3.74
CA SER A 427 24.51 5.11 4.13
C SER A 427 24.35 5.14 5.66
N ARG A 428 23.67 6.14 6.22
CA ARG A 428 23.41 6.24 7.67
C ARG A 428 21.92 6.22 8.02
N SER A 429 21.08 6.75 7.17
CA SER A 429 19.64 6.90 7.44
C SER A 429 18.84 6.91 6.14
N GLY A 430 17.79 6.10 6.08
CA GLY A 430 16.90 6.01 4.92
C GLY A 430 17.25 4.89 3.97
N ASP A 431 18.41 4.95 3.33
CA ASP A 431 18.89 3.95 2.38
C ASP A 431 19.77 2.89 3.05
N ASN A 432 19.99 1.77 2.36
CA ASN A 432 20.91 0.73 2.81
C ASN A 432 22.35 1.11 2.46
N SER A 433 23.29 0.88 3.39
CA SER A 433 24.69 0.76 3.03
C SER A 433 24.90 -0.57 2.34
N THR A 434 25.62 -0.60 1.23
CA THR A 434 25.85 -1.83 0.47
C THR A 434 27.34 -2.12 0.35
N PHE A 435 27.75 -3.32 0.77
CA PHE A 435 29.11 -3.83 0.63
C PHE A 435 29.13 -5.03 -0.28
N VAL A 436 29.98 -5.02 -1.28
CA VAL A 436 30.07 -6.05 -2.33
C VAL A 436 31.47 -6.62 -2.37
N ILE A 437 31.61 -7.96 -2.49
CA ILE A 437 32.88 -8.62 -2.76
C ILE A 437 32.87 -9.22 -4.16
N VAL A 438 33.92 -8.92 -4.93
CA VAL A 438 34.08 -9.31 -6.32
C VAL A 438 35.40 -10.05 -6.50
N ALA A 439 35.36 -11.21 -7.14
CA ALA A 439 36.56 -11.88 -7.60
C ALA A 439 36.95 -11.33 -8.98
N PRO A 440 38.16 -10.75 -9.12
CA PRO A 440 38.67 -10.33 -10.43
C PRO A 440 39.01 -11.56 -11.29
N PRO A 441 39.01 -11.44 -12.63
CA PRO A 441 39.47 -12.48 -13.54
C PRO A 441 40.97 -12.76 -13.35
N VAL A 442 41.36 -14.02 -13.29
CA VAL A 442 42.76 -14.43 -13.17
C VAL A 442 43.37 -14.69 -14.54
N HIS A 443 42.56 -15.12 -15.51
CA HIS A 443 42.96 -15.43 -16.87
C HIS A 443 42.22 -14.58 -17.89
N GLU A 444 42.85 -14.40 -19.05
CA GLU A 444 42.22 -13.70 -20.15
C GLU A 444 40.95 -14.42 -20.61
N GLY A 445 39.83 -13.68 -20.69
CA GLY A 445 38.51 -14.23 -21.04
C GLY A 445 37.65 -14.66 -19.83
N GLU A 446 38.19 -14.71 -18.62
CA GLU A 446 37.38 -14.87 -17.40
C GLU A 446 36.55 -13.59 -17.10
N ARG A 447 35.46 -13.80 -16.38
CA ARG A 447 34.57 -12.70 -15.98
C ARG A 447 34.78 -12.37 -14.50
N PHE A 448 34.47 -11.13 -14.13
CA PHE A 448 34.29 -10.77 -12.74
C PHE A 448 33.16 -11.60 -12.15
N ARG A 449 33.31 -12.04 -10.90
CA ARG A 449 32.28 -12.79 -10.16
C ARG A 449 31.92 -12.03 -8.89
N VAL A 450 30.64 -11.68 -8.73
CA VAL A 450 30.12 -11.12 -7.47
C VAL A 450 29.94 -12.27 -6.49
N LEU A 451 30.83 -12.41 -5.51
CA LEU A 451 30.83 -13.52 -4.58
C LEU A 451 29.84 -13.34 -3.44
N ALA A 452 29.67 -12.12 -2.94
CA ALA A 452 28.78 -11.83 -1.84
C ALA A 452 28.37 -10.34 -1.80
N VAL A 453 27.19 -10.10 -1.26
CA VAL A 453 26.65 -8.75 -1.04
C VAL A 453 26.05 -8.67 0.35
N TRP A 454 26.36 -7.62 1.10
CA TRP A 454 25.75 -7.30 2.37
C TRP A 454 25.05 -5.96 2.28
N GLN A 455 23.90 -5.87 2.90
CA GLN A 455 23.12 -4.64 3.02
C GLN A 455 22.85 -4.35 4.50
N TRP A 456 23.23 -3.15 4.94
CA TRP A 456 23.07 -2.71 6.31
C TRP A 456 22.25 -1.43 6.38
N GLN A 457 21.27 -1.35 7.27
CA GLN A 457 20.40 -0.19 7.40
C GLN A 457 20.42 0.34 8.84
N GLY A 458 20.61 1.65 8.99
CA GLY A 458 20.49 2.32 10.28
C GLY A 458 21.70 2.19 11.23
N PHE A 459 22.82 1.63 10.75
CA PHE A 459 24.04 1.48 11.56
C PHE A 459 24.96 2.69 11.42
N ASN A 460 25.70 3.00 12.52
CA ASN A 460 26.70 4.07 12.50
C ASN A 460 27.96 3.66 11.74
N PHE A 461 28.78 4.64 11.38
CA PHE A 461 29.98 4.42 10.55
C PHE A 461 31.06 3.57 11.24
N THR A 462 31.17 3.63 12.56
CA THR A 462 32.11 2.78 13.30
C THR A 462 31.72 1.32 13.18
N TRP A 463 30.45 1.01 13.37
CA TRP A 463 29.94 -0.35 13.21
C TRP A 463 30.13 -0.87 11.78
N GLN A 464 29.83 -0.03 10.76
CA GLN A 464 30.05 -0.40 9.35
C GLN A 464 31.52 -0.70 9.07
N ALA A 465 32.44 0.12 9.57
CA ALA A 465 33.89 -0.10 9.45
C ALA A 465 34.34 -1.38 10.18
N ASP A 466 33.77 -1.69 11.33
CA ASP A 466 34.06 -2.94 12.04
C ASP A 466 33.58 -4.17 11.28
N GLN A 467 32.42 -4.10 10.61
CA GLN A 467 31.97 -5.16 9.70
C GLN A 467 32.93 -5.36 8.52
N ILE A 468 33.40 -4.28 7.92
CA ILE A 468 34.43 -4.35 6.85
C ILE A 468 35.69 -5.04 7.38
N ARG A 469 36.14 -4.70 8.58
CA ARG A 469 37.31 -5.34 9.21
C ARG A 469 37.12 -6.85 9.44
N GLU A 470 35.92 -7.29 9.84
CA GLU A 470 35.59 -8.70 10.00
C GLU A 470 35.60 -9.42 8.63
N LEU A 471 35.07 -8.80 7.59
CA LEU A 471 35.07 -9.34 6.24
C LEU A 471 36.50 -9.47 5.67
N MET A 472 37.41 -8.56 5.99
CA MET A 472 38.84 -8.67 5.62
C MET A 472 39.55 -9.89 6.29
N GLN A 473 39.04 -10.38 7.42
CA GLN A 473 39.54 -11.63 7.99
C GLN A 473 39.08 -12.88 7.25
N ARG A 474 37.89 -12.80 6.66
CA ARG A 474 37.25 -13.90 5.91
C ARG A 474 37.70 -13.95 4.44
N PHE A 475 37.98 -12.82 3.84
CA PHE A 475 38.37 -12.70 2.44
C PHE A 475 39.73 -12.00 2.33
N ASN A 476 40.52 -12.39 1.33
CA ASN A 476 41.76 -11.72 0.99
C ASN A 476 41.48 -10.47 0.13
N ILE A 477 40.95 -9.43 0.79
CA ILE A 477 40.59 -8.17 0.13
C ILE A 477 41.87 -7.38 -0.11
N THR A 478 42.20 -7.12 -1.37
CA THR A 478 43.38 -6.36 -1.81
C THR A 478 43.07 -4.96 -2.28
N TYR A 479 41.78 -4.66 -2.51
CA TYR A 479 41.29 -3.35 -2.90
C TYR A 479 39.88 -3.11 -2.33
N ILE A 480 39.64 -1.90 -1.80
CA ILE A 480 38.31 -1.46 -1.34
C ILE A 480 38.01 -0.10 -1.96
N GLY A 481 37.08 -0.04 -2.90
CA GLY A 481 36.50 1.21 -3.39
C GLY A 481 35.39 1.70 -2.45
N ILE A 482 35.54 2.88 -1.87
CA ILE A 482 34.51 3.49 -0.99
C ILE A 482 34.00 4.75 -1.66
N ASP A 483 32.66 4.87 -1.79
CA ASP A 483 32.07 6.13 -2.21
C ASP A 483 32.24 7.17 -1.09
N ILE A 484 33.06 8.18 -1.34
CA ILE A 484 33.34 9.27 -0.41
C ILE A 484 32.44 10.49 -0.63
N THR A 485 31.46 10.40 -1.53
CA THR A 485 30.51 11.49 -1.78
C THR A 485 29.66 11.73 -0.52
N GLY A 486 29.50 12.95 -0.11
CA GLY A 486 28.69 13.32 1.04
C GLY A 486 29.18 12.70 2.36
N ILE A 487 28.41 11.75 2.93
CA ILE A 487 28.68 11.16 4.24
C ILE A 487 29.76 10.06 4.23
N GLY A 488 30.11 9.53 3.06
CA GLY A 488 31.02 8.39 2.93
C GLY A 488 32.45 8.66 3.40
N LYS A 489 32.88 9.92 3.39
CA LYS A 489 34.19 10.34 3.91
C LYS A 489 34.41 9.91 5.37
N GLY A 490 33.34 9.91 6.20
CA GLY A 490 33.45 9.50 7.60
C GLY A 490 33.79 8.02 7.78
N VAL A 491 33.28 7.14 6.92
CA VAL A 491 33.63 5.71 6.94
C VAL A 491 35.03 5.49 6.37
N PHE A 492 35.34 6.16 5.26
CA PHE A 492 36.66 6.10 4.64
C PHE A 492 37.76 6.45 5.64
N ASP A 493 37.61 7.54 6.42
CA ASP A 493 38.59 7.97 7.44
C ASP A 493 38.79 6.91 8.54
N ILE A 494 37.80 6.06 8.82
CA ILE A 494 37.90 4.97 9.78
C ILE A 494 38.58 3.75 9.14
N VAL A 495 38.13 3.36 7.94
CA VAL A 495 38.67 2.19 7.22
C VAL A 495 40.14 2.39 6.88
N SER A 496 40.53 3.57 6.40
CA SER A 496 41.93 3.89 6.04
C SER A 496 42.91 3.78 7.19
N ARG A 497 42.46 3.78 8.47
CA ARG A 497 43.34 3.58 9.63
C ARG A 497 43.82 2.15 9.79
N PHE A 498 43.00 1.16 9.37
CA PHE A 498 43.37 -0.24 9.51
C PHE A 498 43.61 -0.93 8.13
N ALA A 499 43.16 -0.34 7.04
CA ALA A 499 43.39 -0.82 5.69
C ALA A 499 43.93 0.32 4.77
N PRO A 500 45.08 0.93 5.08
CA PRO A 500 45.58 2.11 4.40
C PRO A 500 46.10 1.84 2.96
N ARG A 501 46.27 0.58 2.60
CA ARG A 501 46.74 0.16 1.27
C ARG A 501 45.63 -0.35 0.40
N GLU A 502 44.58 -0.83 1.01
CA GLU A 502 43.42 -1.47 0.35
C GLU A 502 42.31 -0.44 0.05
N ALA A 503 42.13 0.59 0.89
CA ALA A 503 41.09 1.61 0.78
C ALA A 503 41.53 2.88 0.04
#